data_a4342bca8e922a03d4e9e27b6face27e
#
_entry.id   a4342bca8e922a03d4e9e27b6face27e
#
_cell.length_a   1.000
_cell.length_b   1.000
_cell.length_c   1.000
_cell.angle_alpha   90.00
_cell.angle_beta   90.00
_cell.angle_gamma   90.00
#
_symmetry.space_group_name_H-M   'P 1'
#
loop_
_entity.id
_entity.type
_entity.pdbx_description
1 polymer ?
#
loop_
_entity_poly.entity_id
_entity_poly.type
_entity_poly.pdbx_seq_one_letter_code
_entity_poly.pdbx_strand_id
1 'polypeptide(L)'
;MASNSEVRVRFAPSPTGDLHVGNIRTALFDWAYARHTGGKLIFRIEDTDKERVTDEYIQAAIQSLKWLGLDWDEGPEVGGEYGPYLQSERLDIYNQWSQKFLDQGDAYYCYCSSEELEERRQVQMKNNKAPGYDGKCRDLSNAQIEQYKSADRKPVVRMRMPKGETIFNDLIRGEVKFEHEFVPDFVLARADGSPLYTLAVAVDDVLMKITHVLRGEDLLSSTPRQIRVYQAMGITPAQYPLFAHLPFVMGQDNAKLSKRNGEVSINWYREHGYLPEAICNYLALLGWSPGDDKENISMTELVQLFTIERVNSSPARFDTKKLEAINGDKIRALTLDKFLEWALPFLIKEKVISGTPQELAVVKSALPIIQERIITLAEIPAMLNFLFVKDFVVAPDELPKIKDEGSQQVLKVALAKIEPLSSWNHTSIEEVLRSALIDELGLKPRIAFSALRIAVTGSHISPPLFESLELLGKERSIARIRAGISK
;
A
#
# COMPACT_ATOMS: atom_id res chain seq x y z
N MET A 1 -30.46 22.35 3.51
CA MET A 1 -29.72 22.34 4.79
C MET A 1 -29.34 20.89 5.00
N ALA A 2 -28.08 20.53 4.82
CA ALA A 2 -27.60 19.20 5.14
C ALA A 2 -27.82 18.97 6.64
N SER A 3 -28.49 17.88 6.99
CA SER A 3 -28.63 17.48 8.39
C SER A 3 -27.21 17.33 8.95
N ASN A 4 -26.99 17.83 10.16
CA ASN A 4 -25.73 17.79 10.90
C ASN A 4 -25.46 16.33 11.34
N SER A 5 -25.49 15.37 10.39
CA SER A 5 -25.18 13.97 10.66
C SER A 5 -23.67 13.81 10.63
N GLU A 6 -23.13 13.14 11.63
CA GLU A 6 -21.72 12.76 11.72
C GLU A 6 -21.27 12.11 10.41
N VAL A 7 -20.15 12.55 9.85
CA VAL A 7 -19.55 11.94 8.66
C VAL A 7 -19.13 10.50 8.97
N ARG A 8 -19.56 9.55 8.14
CA ARG A 8 -19.23 8.13 8.27
C ARG A 8 -18.76 7.62 6.92
N VAL A 9 -17.49 7.30 6.84
CA VAL A 9 -16.86 6.69 5.66
C VAL A 9 -16.49 5.25 5.95
N ARG A 10 -16.19 4.48 4.92
CA ARG A 10 -15.77 3.10 5.12
C ARG A 10 -14.65 2.69 4.17
N PHE A 11 -13.60 2.10 4.73
CA PHE A 11 -12.67 1.26 3.99
C PHE A 11 -13.18 -0.17 4.03
N ALA A 12 -13.51 -0.73 2.86
CA ALA A 12 -14.20 -2.02 2.75
C ALA A 12 -13.50 -2.93 1.73
N PRO A 13 -12.31 -3.45 2.06
CA PRO A 13 -11.59 -4.34 1.15
C PRO A 13 -12.18 -5.75 1.15
N SER A 14 -12.05 -6.43 -0.01
CA SER A 14 -12.15 -7.88 -0.10
C SER A 14 -10.74 -8.47 -0.10
N PRO A 15 -10.26 -8.99 1.04
CA PRO A 15 -8.87 -9.40 1.20
C PRO A 15 -8.60 -10.76 0.55
N THR A 16 -8.43 -10.76 -0.77
CA THR A 16 -8.07 -11.94 -1.59
C THR A 16 -6.56 -12.04 -1.83
N GLY A 17 -5.77 -11.40 -1.01
CA GLY A 17 -4.31 -11.28 -1.03
C GLY A 17 -3.90 -9.99 -0.32
N ASP A 18 -2.59 -9.71 -0.27
CA ASP A 18 -2.04 -8.49 0.32
C ASP A 18 -2.69 -7.23 -0.26
N LEU A 19 -2.88 -6.23 0.59
CA LEU A 19 -3.30 -4.92 0.16
C LEU A 19 -2.23 -4.29 -0.74
N HIS A 20 -2.68 -3.72 -1.85
CA HIS A 20 -1.79 -2.99 -2.75
C HIS A 20 -1.92 -1.47 -2.56
N VAL A 21 -0.96 -0.72 -3.09
CA VAL A 21 -0.90 0.75 -2.96
C VAL A 21 -2.20 1.46 -3.35
N GLY A 22 -2.96 0.93 -4.32
CA GLY A 22 -4.27 1.48 -4.69
C GLY A 22 -5.34 1.32 -3.61
N ASN A 23 -5.36 0.16 -2.91
CA ASN A 23 -6.25 -0.05 -1.76
C ASN A 23 -5.85 0.88 -0.62
N ILE A 24 -4.55 0.98 -0.32
CA ILE A 24 -4.04 1.83 0.76
C ILE A 24 -4.31 3.31 0.48
N ARG A 25 -4.18 3.76 -0.78
CA ARG A 25 -4.55 5.15 -1.13
C ARG A 25 -6.03 5.42 -0.82
N THR A 26 -6.91 4.47 -1.13
CA THR A 26 -8.33 4.60 -0.79
C THR A 26 -8.53 4.65 0.72
N ALA A 27 -7.93 3.73 1.47
CA ALA A 27 -7.98 3.72 2.94
C ALA A 27 -7.46 5.03 3.55
N LEU A 28 -6.34 5.56 3.01
CA LEU A 28 -5.74 6.81 3.46
C LEU A 28 -6.68 8.00 3.22
N PHE A 29 -7.38 8.05 2.08
CA PHE A 29 -8.31 9.13 1.78
C PHE A 29 -9.59 9.03 2.63
N ASP A 30 -10.14 7.83 2.84
CA ASP A 30 -11.22 7.59 3.80
C ASP A 30 -10.81 8.04 5.21
N TRP A 31 -9.62 7.64 5.65
CA TRP A 31 -9.07 8.00 6.96
C TRP A 31 -8.88 9.52 7.11
N ALA A 32 -8.21 10.14 6.13
CA ALA A 32 -7.94 11.57 6.15
C ALA A 32 -9.24 12.39 6.16
N TYR A 33 -10.23 11.98 5.37
CA TYR A 33 -11.54 12.64 5.33
C TYR A 33 -12.30 12.47 6.64
N ALA A 34 -12.33 11.26 7.22
CA ALA A 34 -12.93 11.03 8.53
C ALA A 34 -12.27 11.91 9.61
N ARG A 35 -10.95 11.92 9.68
CA ARG A 35 -10.22 12.71 10.69
C ARG A 35 -10.34 14.21 10.47
N HIS A 36 -10.35 14.68 9.21
CA HIS A 36 -10.54 16.10 8.87
C HIS A 36 -11.92 16.61 9.29
N THR A 37 -12.96 15.82 9.07
CA THR A 37 -14.35 16.21 9.36
C THR A 37 -14.79 15.93 10.79
N GLY A 38 -13.94 15.32 11.62
CA GLY A 38 -14.31 14.81 12.95
C GLY A 38 -15.33 13.68 12.91
N GLY A 39 -15.41 12.97 11.77
CA GLY A 39 -16.30 11.84 11.54
C GLY A 39 -15.67 10.50 11.94
N LYS A 40 -16.27 9.40 11.46
CA LYS A 40 -15.84 8.04 11.76
C LYS A 40 -15.39 7.30 10.51
N LEU A 41 -14.31 6.51 10.66
CA LEU A 41 -13.87 5.50 9.71
C LEU A 41 -14.36 4.12 10.14
N ILE A 42 -15.13 3.47 9.28
CA ILE A 42 -15.59 2.10 9.45
C ILE A 42 -14.68 1.18 8.63
N PHE A 43 -14.06 0.19 9.28
CA PHE A 43 -13.32 -0.86 8.60
C PHE A 43 -14.21 -2.10 8.48
N ARG A 44 -14.66 -2.41 7.26
CA ARG A 44 -15.51 -3.56 6.97
C ARG A 44 -14.78 -4.55 6.08
N ILE A 45 -14.79 -5.82 6.44
CA ILE A 45 -14.20 -6.90 5.65
C ILE A 45 -15.26 -7.51 4.74
N GLU A 46 -15.02 -7.47 3.42
CA GLU A 46 -15.93 -8.03 2.41
C GLU A 46 -15.45 -9.44 2.01
N ASP A 47 -15.72 -10.40 2.88
CA ASP A 47 -15.27 -11.80 2.84
C ASP A 47 -16.38 -12.77 2.38
N THR A 48 -17.31 -12.31 1.55
CA THR A 48 -18.39 -13.16 1.00
C THR A 48 -17.90 -14.24 0.03
N ASP A 49 -16.71 -14.11 -0.51
CA ASP A 49 -16.02 -15.11 -1.36
C ASP A 49 -15.11 -16.00 -0.51
N LYS A 50 -15.69 -17.01 0.14
CA LYS A 50 -14.98 -17.92 1.06
C LYS A 50 -13.86 -18.73 0.43
N GLU A 51 -13.86 -18.90 -0.89
CA GLU A 51 -12.79 -19.64 -1.59
C GLU A 51 -11.51 -18.82 -1.72
N ARG A 52 -11.63 -17.49 -1.75
CA ARG A 52 -10.54 -16.57 -2.04
C ARG A 52 -10.08 -15.74 -0.84
N VAL A 53 -10.90 -15.64 0.20
CA VAL A 53 -10.59 -14.89 1.42
C VAL A 53 -10.17 -15.85 2.52
N THR A 54 -9.02 -15.61 3.15
CA THR A 54 -8.50 -16.39 4.27
C THR A 54 -8.27 -15.49 5.48
N ASP A 55 -8.28 -16.09 6.68
CA ASP A 55 -7.98 -15.37 7.92
C ASP A 55 -6.61 -14.69 7.86
N GLU A 56 -5.63 -15.29 7.17
CA GLU A 56 -4.30 -14.72 6.99
C GLU A 56 -4.36 -13.40 6.23
N TYR A 57 -5.16 -13.31 5.15
CA TYR A 57 -5.31 -12.07 4.40
C TYR A 57 -6.09 -11.00 5.16
N ILE A 58 -7.06 -11.41 5.99
CA ILE A 58 -7.75 -10.49 6.91
C ILE A 58 -6.76 -9.89 7.91
N GLN A 59 -5.96 -10.74 8.56
CA GLN A 59 -4.93 -10.29 9.50
C GLN A 59 -3.85 -9.44 8.83
N ALA A 60 -3.42 -9.79 7.62
CA ALA A 60 -2.47 -8.99 6.85
C ALA A 60 -3.03 -7.58 6.53
N ALA A 61 -4.32 -7.47 6.22
CA ALA A 61 -4.97 -6.18 6.00
C ALA A 61 -5.01 -5.32 7.27
N ILE A 62 -5.39 -5.92 8.41
CA ILE A 62 -5.39 -5.29 9.73
C ILE A 62 -3.98 -4.78 10.10
N GLN A 63 -2.97 -5.64 9.97
CA GLN A 63 -1.58 -5.28 10.29
C GLN A 63 -1.01 -4.20 9.37
N SER A 64 -1.43 -4.20 8.10
CA SER A 64 -1.03 -3.16 7.14
C SER A 64 -1.55 -1.78 7.55
N LEU A 65 -2.83 -1.67 7.91
CA LEU A 65 -3.40 -0.41 8.38
C LEU A 65 -2.75 0.07 9.68
N LYS A 66 -2.55 -0.83 10.64
CA LYS A 66 -1.84 -0.52 11.91
C LYS A 66 -0.43 -0.01 11.67
N TRP A 67 0.33 -0.69 10.79
CA TRP A 67 1.69 -0.28 10.45
C TRP A 67 1.73 1.11 9.81
N LEU A 68 0.72 1.46 8.99
CA LEU A 68 0.59 2.77 8.36
C LEU A 68 0.08 3.86 9.33
N GLY A 69 -0.35 3.49 10.54
CA GLY A 69 -0.97 4.42 11.50
C GLY A 69 -2.38 4.84 11.11
N LEU A 70 -3.07 4.04 10.29
CA LEU A 70 -4.46 4.27 9.89
C LEU A 70 -5.40 3.52 10.85
N ASP A 71 -5.77 4.18 11.91
CA ASP A 71 -6.73 3.69 12.90
C ASP A 71 -8.19 3.82 12.41
N TRP A 72 -9.07 3.00 12.95
CA TRP A 72 -10.50 3.02 12.63
C TRP A 72 -11.37 3.05 13.89
N ASP A 73 -12.58 3.59 13.75
CA ASP A 73 -13.49 3.83 14.88
C ASP A 73 -14.46 2.67 15.10
N GLU A 74 -14.82 1.95 14.04
CA GLU A 74 -15.66 0.76 14.07
C GLU A 74 -15.11 -0.30 13.11
N GLY A 75 -15.11 -1.57 13.51
CA GLY A 75 -14.59 -2.65 12.68
C GLY A 75 -14.00 -3.80 13.46
N PRO A 76 -13.21 -4.68 12.79
CA PRO A 76 -12.49 -5.76 13.47
C PRO A 76 -11.64 -5.23 14.62
N GLU A 77 -11.54 -6.00 15.69
CA GLU A 77 -10.83 -5.73 16.96
C GLU A 77 -11.42 -4.61 17.83
N VAL A 78 -11.99 -3.55 17.25
CA VAL A 78 -12.57 -2.43 18.04
C VAL A 78 -14.08 -2.57 18.24
N GLY A 79 -14.76 -3.38 17.41
CA GLY A 79 -16.22 -3.52 17.45
C GLY A 79 -16.94 -2.27 16.96
N GLY A 80 -18.14 -2.02 17.50
CA GLY A 80 -18.97 -0.86 17.19
C GLY A 80 -20.47 -1.16 17.23
N GLU A 81 -21.29 -0.12 17.04
CA GLU A 81 -22.77 -0.21 17.18
C GLU A 81 -23.42 -1.05 16.07
N TYR A 82 -22.82 -1.09 14.86
CA TYR A 82 -23.44 -1.67 13.67
C TYR A 82 -22.82 -3.00 13.24
N GLY A 83 -22.08 -3.64 14.14
CA GLY A 83 -21.47 -4.95 13.88
C GLY A 83 -22.48 -6.09 13.58
N PRO A 84 -21.95 -7.25 13.19
CA PRO A 84 -20.55 -7.58 12.92
C PRO A 84 -20.01 -6.86 11.67
N TYR A 85 -18.67 -6.77 11.55
CA TYR A 85 -17.98 -6.03 10.48
C TYR A 85 -17.31 -6.96 9.45
N LEU A 86 -17.50 -8.27 9.57
CA LEU A 86 -17.20 -9.28 8.55
C LEU A 86 -18.50 -9.61 7.82
N GLN A 87 -18.52 -9.54 6.50
CA GLN A 87 -19.74 -9.82 5.73
C GLN A 87 -20.17 -11.28 5.83
N SER A 88 -19.23 -12.21 6.01
CA SER A 88 -19.53 -13.63 6.24
C SER A 88 -20.37 -13.89 7.51
N GLU A 89 -20.33 -12.99 8.49
CA GLU A 89 -21.12 -13.08 9.74
C GLU A 89 -22.50 -12.42 9.62
N ARG A 90 -22.84 -11.85 8.46
CA ARG A 90 -24.07 -11.08 8.19
C ARG A 90 -25.01 -11.75 7.20
N LEU A 91 -24.80 -13.02 6.88
CA LEU A 91 -25.55 -13.74 5.84
C LEU A 91 -27.05 -13.71 6.07
N ASP A 92 -27.52 -13.84 7.31
CA ASP A 92 -28.94 -13.79 7.65
C ASP A 92 -29.56 -12.42 7.32
N ILE A 93 -28.84 -11.33 7.49
CA ILE A 93 -29.29 -9.99 7.12
C ILE A 93 -29.50 -9.90 5.60
N TYR A 94 -28.57 -10.40 4.82
CA TYR A 94 -28.67 -10.36 3.35
C TYR A 94 -29.79 -11.27 2.85
N ASN A 95 -29.99 -12.43 3.46
CA ASN A 95 -31.10 -13.35 3.14
C ASN A 95 -32.46 -12.72 3.45
N GLN A 96 -32.61 -12.04 4.60
CA GLN A 96 -33.82 -11.31 4.95
C GLN A 96 -34.14 -10.21 3.94
N TRP A 97 -33.14 -9.40 3.51
CA TRP A 97 -33.33 -8.38 2.51
C TRP A 97 -33.63 -8.97 1.12
N SER A 98 -32.99 -10.06 0.72
CA SER A 98 -33.29 -10.76 -0.52
C SER A 98 -34.74 -11.23 -0.55
N GLN A 99 -35.22 -11.81 0.55
CA GLN A 99 -36.61 -12.26 0.66
C GLN A 99 -37.59 -11.06 0.61
N LYS A 100 -37.28 -10.00 1.32
CA LYS A 100 -38.10 -8.77 1.30
C LYS A 100 -38.23 -8.18 -0.11
N PHE A 101 -37.16 -8.16 -0.89
CA PHE A 101 -37.19 -7.70 -2.27
C PHE A 101 -38.01 -8.63 -3.18
N LEU A 102 -37.99 -9.93 -2.93
CA LEU A 102 -38.90 -10.90 -3.62
C LEU A 102 -40.36 -10.64 -3.29
N ASP A 103 -40.68 -10.46 -2.00
CA ASP A 103 -42.06 -10.23 -1.54
C ASP A 103 -42.63 -8.89 -2.05
N GLN A 104 -41.78 -7.87 -2.21
CA GLN A 104 -42.17 -6.57 -2.76
C GLN A 104 -42.27 -6.56 -4.30
N GLY A 105 -41.77 -7.60 -4.96
CA GLY A 105 -41.69 -7.67 -6.42
C GLY A 105 -40.56 -6.88 -7.03
N ASP A 106 -39.65 -6.35 -6.22
CA ASP A 106 -38.39 -5.66 -6.66
C ASP A 106 -37.36 -6.65 -7.17
N ALA A 107 -37.41 -7.91 -6.74
CA ALA A 107 -36.58 -9.00 -7.22
C ALA A 107 -37.42 -10.18 -7.69
N TYR A 108 -36.80 -11.16 -8.32
CA TYR A 108 -37.44 -12.40 -8.80
C TYR A 108 -36.43 -13.54 -8.88
N TYR A 109 -36.96 -14.77 -8.92
CA TYR A 109 -36.17 -15.97 -9.13
C TYR A 109 -35.80 -16.17 -10.61
N CYS A 110 -34.52 -16.32 -10.89
CA CYS A 110 -34.00 -16.58 -12.23
C CYS A 110 -33.41 -17.99 -12.28
N TYR A 111 -33.93 -18.83 -13.16
CA TYR A 111 -33.60 -20.25 -13.32
C TYR A 111 -32.64 -20.52 -14.51
N CYS A 112 -32.09 -19.51 -15.13
CA CYS A 112 -31.17 -19.68 -16.23
C CYS A 112 -29.86 -20.33 -15.76
N SER A 113 -29.36 -21.32 -16.52
CA SER A 113 -28.04 -21.88 -16.28
C SER A 113 -26.92 -20.95 -16.83
N SER A 114 -25.69 -21.21 -16.43
CA SER A 114 -24.51 -20.46 -16.93
C SER A 114 -24.36 -20.61 -18.44
N GLU A 115 -24.59 -21.82 -18.96
CA GLU A 115 -24.52 -22.15 -20.38
C GLU A 115 -25.56 -21.39 -21.17
N GLU A 116 -26.83 -21.41 -20.70
CA GLU A 116 -27.91 -20.64 -21.33
C GLU A 116 -27.65 -19.13 -21.36
N LEU A 117 -27.02 -18.60 -20.33
CA LEU A 117 -26.66 -17.18 -20.26
C LEU A 117 -25.52 -16.86 -21.24
N GLU A 118 -24.52 -17.73 -21.34
CA GLU A 118 -23.39 -17.54 -22.27
C GLU A 118 -23.84 -17.66 -23.72
N GLU A 119 -24.69 -18.64 -24.07
CA GLU A 119 -25.24 -18.76 -25.43
C GLU A 119 -25.97 -17.46 -25.84
N ARG A 120 -26.78 -16.89 -24.97
CA ARG A 120 -27.50 -15.63 -25.25
C ARG A 120 -26.55 -14.45 -25.39
N ARG A 121 -25.53 -14.40 -24.54
CA ARG A 121 -24.48 -13.39 -24.65
C ARG A 121 -23.79 -13.45 -26.00
N GLN A 122 -23.46 -14.66 -26.49
CA GLN A 122 -22.86 -14.84 -27.82
C GLN A 122 -23.78 -14.39 -28.95
N VAL A 123 -25.08 -14.69 -28.84
CA VAL A 123 -26.10 -14.23 -29.80
C VAL A 123 -26.21 -12.68 -29.79
N GLN A 124 -26.21 -12.05 -28.63
CA GLN A 124 -26.23 -10.59 -28.52
C GLN A 124 -24.99 -9.97 -29.17
N MET A 125 -23.79 -10.50 -28.91
CA MET A 125 -22.55 -10.02 -29.50
C MET A 125 -22.54 -10.18 -31.02
N LYS A 126 -23.01 -11.32 -31.57
CA LYS A 126 -23.14 -11.53 -33.03
C LYS A 126 -24.11 -10.53 -33.68
N ASN A 127 -25.09 -10.05 -32.94
CA ASN A 127 -26.07 -9.06 -33.40
C ASN A 127 -25.67 -7.60 -33.08
N ASN A 128 -24.40 -7.36 -32.70
CA ASN A 128 -23.87 -6.05 -32.28
C ASN A 128 -24.68 -5.38 -31.16
N LYS A 129 -25.31 -6.17 -30.29
CA LYS A 129 -25.98 -5.68 -29.09
C LYS A 129 -25.05 -5.75 -27.88
N ALA A 130 -25.16 -4.81 -26.97
CA ALA A 130 -24.45 -4.84 -25.69
C ALA A 130 -24.79 -6.14 -24.95
N PRO A 131 -23.80 -6.94 -24.50
CA PRO A 131 -24.06 -8.17 -23.78
C PRO A 131 -24.65 -7.87 -22.40
N GLY A 132 -25.75 -8.57 -22.07
CA GLY A 132 -26.42 -8.40 -20.78
C GLY A 132 -27.50 -9.43 -20.58
N TYR A 133 -28.09 -9.44 -19.38
CA TYR A 133 -29.24 -10.30 -19.12
C TYR A 133 -30.48 -9.79 -19.86
N ASP A 134 -31.14 -10.68 -20.59
CA ASP A 134 -32.26 -10.36 -21.49
C ASP A 134 -33.65 -10.35 -20.83
N GLY A 135 -33.71 -10.58 -19.51
CA GLY A 135 -34.96 -10.58 -18.76
C GLY A 135 -35.79 -11.87 -18.88
N LYS A 136 -35.28 -12.98 -19.44
CA LYS A 136 -36.04 -14.22 -19.71
C LYS A 136 -36.90 -14.72 -18.54
N CYS A 137 -36.36 -14.64 -17.31
CA CYS A 137 -37.09 -15.10 -16.14
C CYS A 137 -37.86 -14.00 -15.40
N ARG A 138 -37.88 -12.78 -15.97
CA ARG A 138 -38.41 -11.59 -15.27
C ARG A 138 -39.91 -11.72 -14.95
N ASP A 139 -40.69 -12.33 -15.84
CA ASP A 139 -42.14 -12.41 -15.75
C ASP A 139 -42.63 -13.85 -16.06
N LEU A 140 -42.05 -14.82 -15.34
CA LEU A 140 -42.46 -16.23 -15.46
C LEU A 140 -43.85 -16.45 -14.87
N SER A 141 -44.66 -17.23 -15.58
CA SER A 141 -45.89 -17.75 -15.03
C SER A 141 -45.65 -18.84 -13.97
N ASN A 142 -46.61 -19.08 -13.08
CA ASN A 142 -46.49 -20.13 -12.08
C ASN A 142 -46.23 -21.52 -12.72
N ALA A 143 -46.83 -21.80 -13.88
CA ALA A 143 -46.60 -23.05 -14.60
C ALA A 143 -45.13 -23.20 -15.06
N GLN A 144 -44.51 -22.12 -15.54
CA GLN A 144 -43.08 -22.12 -15.93
C GLN A 144 -42.17 -22.28 -14.72
N ILE A 145 -42.51 -21.64 -13.59
CA ILE A 145 -41.80 -21.80 -12.33
C ILE A 145 -41.83 -23.25 -11.86
N GLU A 146 -43.00 -23.88 -11.84
CA GLU A 146 -43.15 -25.28 -11.45
C GLU A 146 -42.43 -26.25 -12.41
N GLN A 147 -42.37 -25.92 -13.71
CA GLN A 147 -41.60 -26.70 -14.67
C GLN A 147 -40.08 -26.63 -14.34
N TYR A 148 -39.53 -25.46 -13.98
CA TYR A 148 -38.13 -25.32 -13.59
C TYR A 148 -37.86 -26.06 -12.28
N LYS A 149 -38.76 -25.97 -11.30
CA LYS A 149 -38.62 -26.67 -10.03
C LYS A 149 -38.66 -28.20 -10.22
N SER A 150 -39.56 -28.69 -11.07
CA SER A 150 -39.65 -30.11 -11.39
C SER A 150 -38.39 -30.64 -12.10
N ALA A 151 -37.66 -29.77 -12.77
CA ALA A 151 -36.37 -30.07 -13.38
C ALA A 151 -35.19 -29.88 -12.41
N ASP A 152 -35.45 -29.74 -11.08
CA ASP A 152 -34.48 -29.50 -10.01
C ASP A 152 -33.53 -28.30 -10.25
N ARG A 153 -34.01 -27.29 -10.99
CA ARG A 153 -33.24 -26.06 -11.22
C ARG A 153 -33.29 -25.17 -9.99
N LYS A 154 -32.14 -24.86 -9.44
CA LYS A 154 -31.98 -23.94 -8.31
C LYS A 154 -31.89 -22.50 -8.81
N PRO A 155 -32.79 -21.60 -8.36
CA PRO A 155 -32.77 -20.22 -8.85
C PRO A 155 -31.72 -19.35 -8.14
N VAL A 156 -31.28 -18.33 -8.84
CA VAL A 156 -30.60 -17.16 -8.22
C VAL A 156 -31.64 -16.06 -7.99
N VAL A 157 -31.40 -15.19 -7.02
CA VAL A 157 -32.22 -13.97 -6.81
C VAL A 157 -31.70 -12.85 -7.67
N ARG A 158 -32.57 -12.26 -8.49
CA ARG A 158 -32.20 -11.19 -9.42
C ARG A 158 -33.04 -9.93 -9.18
N MET A 159 -32.37 -8.78 -9.07
CA MET A 159 -33.01 -7.46 -8.94
C MET A 159 -33.57 -7.01 -10.26
N ARG A 160 -34.79 -6.45 -10.23
CA ARG A 160 -35.41 -5.77 -11.37
C ARG A 160 -34.84 -4.36 -11.53
N MET A 161 -34.25 -4.07 -12.67
CA MET A 161 -33.88 -2.71 -13.04
C MET A 161 -35.05 -2.06 -13.78
N PRO A 162 -35.57 -0.91 -13.32
CA PRO A 162 -36.66 -0.23 -14.01
C PRO A 162 -36.14 0.40 -15.33
N LYS A 163 -37.05 0.75 -16.23
CA LYS A 163 -36.69 1.59 -17.40
C LYS A 163 -36.34 3.00 -16.92
N GLY A 164 -35.46 3.70 -17.64
CA GLY A 164 -35.07 5.05 -17.33
C GLY A 164 -33.57 5.20 -17.16
N GLU A 165 -33.17 6.00 -16.22
CA GLU A 165 -31.76 6.35 -15.98
C GLU A 165 -31.50 6.53 -14.48
N THR A 166 -30.23 6.38 -14.10
CA THR A 166 -29.72 6.78 -12.78
C THR A 166 -28.77 7.94 -12.97
N ILE A 167 -29.07 9.07 -12.32
CA ILE A 167 -28.22 10.26 -12.29
C ILE A 167 -27.82 10.47 -10.82
N PHE A 168 -26.53 10.73 -10.58
CA PHE A 168 -26.01 11.12 -9.27
C PHE A 168 -24.83 12.08 -9.44
N ASN A 169 -24.60 12.91 -8.42
CA ASN A 169 -23.43 13.77 -8.40
C ASN A 169 -22.29 13.08 -7.63
N ASP A 170 -21.19 12.82 -8.33
CA ASP A 170 -19.96 12.31 -7.74
C ASP A 170 -19.07 13.48 -7.32
N LEU A 171 -18.55 13.45 -6.09
CA LEU A 171 -17.77 14.56 -5.52
C LEU A 171 -16.46 14.85 -6.28
N ILE A 172 -15.96 13.89 -7.05
CA ILE A 172 -14.71 14.02 -7.82
C ILE A 172 -14.99 14.17 -9.31
N ARG A 173 -16.02 13.47 -9.82
CA ARG A 173 -16.30 13.38 -11.27
C ARG A 173 -17.43 14.27 -11.73
N GLY A 174 -18.13 14.91 -10.80
CA GLY A 174 -19.33 15.71 -11.11
C GLY A 174 -20.55 14.84 -11.42
N GLU A 175 -21.44 15.32 -12.25
CA GLU A 175 -22.65 14.60 -12.63
C GLU A 175 -22.32 13.35 -13.46
N VAL A 176 -22.82 12.20 -13.02
CA VAL A 176 -22.67 10.90 -13.69
C VAL A 176 -24.05 10.34 -14.02
N LYS A 177 -24.21 9.91 -15.26
CA LYS A 177 -25.46 9.36 -15.80
C LYS A 177 -25.26 7.94 -16.32
N PHE A 178 -26.19 7.05 -15.98
CA PHE A 178 -26.28 5.68 -16.53
C PHE A 178 -27.69 5.42 -17.05
N GLU A 179 -27.81 5.14 -18.33
CA GLU A 179 -29.05 4.68 -18.94
C GLU A 179 -29.28 3.21 -18.59
N HIS A 180 -30.48 2.86 -18.10
CA HIS A 180 -30.79 1.52 -17.61
C HIS A 180 -30.79 0.46 -18.71
N GLU A 181 -30.86 0.87 -19.98
CA GLU A 181 -30.65 -0.02 -21.11
C GLU A 181 -29.30 -0.75 -21.04
N PHE A 182 -28.26 -0.05 -20.51
CA PHE A 182 -26.93 -0.61 -20.33
C PHE A 182 -26.67 -1.18 -18.92
N VAL A 183 -27.68 -1.14 -18.04
CA VAL A 183 -27.61 -1.70 -16.68
C VAL A 183 -28.75 -2.70 -16.52
N PRO A 184 -28.61 -3.93 -17.08
CA PRO A 184 -29.68 -4.94 -17.04
C PRO A 184 -29.90 -5.45 -15.61
N ASP A 185 -30.99 -6.20 -15.42
CA ASP A 185 -31.29 -6.92 -14.18
C ASP A 185 -30.07 -7.73 -13.72
N PHE A 186 -29.72 -7.62 -12.45
CA PHE A 186 -28.47 -8.18 -11.90
C PHE A 186 -28.72 -9.12 -10.72
N VAL A 187 -27.85 -10.10 -10.55
CA VAL A 187 -27.95 -11.08 -9.47
C VAL A 187 -27.62 -10.43 -8.13
N LEU A 188 -28.46 -10.67 -7.12
CA LEU A 188 -28.27 -10.28 -5.73
C LEU A 188 -27.66 -11.40 -4.90
N ALA A 189 -28.21 -12.62 -5.05
CA ALA A 189 -27.79 -13.80 -4.30
C ALA A 189 -27.68 -15.01 -5.23
N ARG A 190 -26.72 -15.88 -4.96
CA ARG A 190 -26.53 -17.16 -5.66
C ARG A 190 -27.61 -18.17 -5.26
N ALA A 191 -27.63 -19.31 -5.92
CA ALA A 191 -28.55 -20.38 -5.66
C ALA A 191 -28.40 -21.04 -4.28
N ASP A 192 -27.23 -20.91 -3.67
CA ASP A 192 -26.97 -21.37 -2.29
C ASP A 192 -27.33 -20.31 -1.22
N GLY A 193 -27.89 -19.16 -1.65
CA GLY A 193 -28.25 -18.04 -0.77
C GLY A 193 -27.11 -17.07 -0.49
N SER A 194 -25.87 -17.34 -0.91
CA SER A 194 -24.77 -16.44 -0.68
C SER A 194 -24.95 -15.13 -1.45
N PRO A 195 -24.73 -13.95 -0.79
CA PRO A 195 -24.93 -12.66 -1.42
C PRO A 195 -23.81 -12.38 -2.45
N LEU A 196 -24.13 -11.59 -3.47
CA LEU A 196 -23.14 -10.97 -4.31
C LEU A 196 -22.80 -9.57 -3.79
N TYR A 197 -21.65 -9.06 -4.22
CA TYR A 197 -21.09 -7.77 -3.85
C TYR A 197 -22.12 -6.64 -3.76
N THR A 198 -22.93 -6.46 -4.81
CA THR A 198 -23.89 -5.35 -4.88
C THR A 198 -24.92 -5.38 -3.75
N LEU A 199 -25.43 -6.57 -3.40
CA LEU A 199 -26.38 -6.72 -2.30
C LEU A 199 -25.72 -6.42 -0.96
N ALA A 200 -24.61 -7.10 -0.66
CA ALA A 200 -23.96 -7.01 0.64
C ALA A 200 -23.50 -5.59 0.93
N VAL A 201 -22.82 -4.96 -0.02
CA VAL A 201 -22.31 -3.58 0.14
C VAL A 201 -23.45 -2.58 0.32
N ALA A 202 -24.50 -2.65 -0.51
CA ALA A 202 -25.57 -1.66 -0.42
C ALA A 202 -26.37 -1.80 0.87
N VAL A 203 -26.68 -3.03 1.31
CA VAL A 203 -27.35 -3.27 2.58
C VAL A 203 -26.51 -2.77 3.75
N ASP A 204 -25.23 -3.09 3.75
CA ASP A 204 -24.32 -2.68 4.83
C ASP A 204 -24.12 -1.16 4.88
N ASP A 205 -23.93 -0.50 3.74
CA ASP A 205 -23.78 0.96 3.70
C ASP A 205 -25.01 1.66 4.30
N VAL A 206 -26.23 1.15 4.05
CA VAL A 206 -27.46 1.66 4.68
C VAL A 206 -27.51 1.35 6.16
N LEU A 207 -27.30 0.10 6.58
CA LEU A 207 -27.46 -0.33 7.96
C LEU A 207 -26.35 0.22 8.87
N MET A 208 -25.14 0.43 8.35
CA MET A 208 -24.01 1.06 9.05
C MET A 208 -24.03 2.58 8.95
N LYS A 209 -25.09 3.16 8.34
CA LYS A 209 -25.31 4.60 8.19
C LYS A 209 -24.13 5.31 7.52
N ILE A 210 -23.58 4.71 6.49
CA ILE A 210 -22.50 5.32 5.71
C ILE A 210 -23.03 6.57 5.00
N THR A 211 -22.33 7.67 5.18
CA THR A 211 -22.69 8.97 4.59
C THR A 211 -21.90 9.31 3.33
N HIS A 212 -20.66 8.77 3.23
CA HIS A 212 -19.80 9.00 2.10
C HIS A 212 -19.14 7.69 1.66
N VAL A 213 -19.10 7.46 0.36
CA VAL A 213 -18.53 6.27 -0.29
C VAL A 213 -17.36 6.71 -1.14
N LEU A 214 -16.15 6.75 -0.54
CA LEU A 214 -14.91 6.95 -1.28
C LEU A 214 -14.38 5.58 -1.69
N ARG A 215 -14.08 5.41 -3.01
CA ARG A 215 -13.60 4.11 -3.53
C ARG A 215 -12.96 4.26 -4.91
N GLY A 216 -12.33 3.21 -5.42
CA GLY A 216 -11.76 3.19 -6.77
C GLY A 216 -12.83 3.35 -7.86
N GLU A 217 -12.46 4.00 -8.95
CA GLU A 217 -13.35 4.22 -10.10
C GLU A 217 -13.75 2.94 -10.86
N ASP A 218 -13.07 1.83 -10.63
CA ASP A 218 -13.46 0.52 -11.15
C ASP A 218 -14.84 0.08 -10.63
N LEU A 219 -15.30 0.66 -9.53
CA LEU A 219 -16.63 0.42 -8.98
C LEU A 219 -17.69 1.46 -9.40
N LEU A 220 -17.33 2.44 -10.24
CA LEU A 220 -18.25 3.47 -10.71
C LEU A 220 -19.49 2.86 -11.39
N SER A 221 -19.29 1.85 -12.25
CA SER A 221 -20.38 1.14 -12.95
C SER A 221 -21.25 0.28 -12.03
N SER A 222 -20.87 0.07 -10.78
CA SER A 222 -21.69 -0.62 -9.77
C SER A 222 -22.68 0.33 -9.08
N THR A 223 -22.43 1.64 -9.11
CA THR A 223 -23.23 2.65 -8.41
C THR A 223 -24.72 2.63 -8.79
N PRO A 224 -25.14 2.55 -10.06
CA PRO A 224 -26.56 2.52 -10.40
C PRO A 224 -27.26 1.27 -9.86
N ARG A 225 -26.57 0.14 -9.74
CA ARG A 225 -27.11 -1.09 -9.13
C ARG A 225 -27.29 -0.93 -7.63
N GLN A 226 -26.34 -0.30 -6.93
CA GLN A 226 -26.44 -0.01 -5.49
C GLN A 226 -27.55 0.99 -5.20
N ILE A 227 -27.67 2.04 -6.00
CA ILE A 227 -28.79 3.00 -5.90
C ILE A 227 -30.13 2.28 -6.07
N ARG A 228 -30.22 1.31 -7.00
CA ARG A 228 -31.42 0.50 -7.16
C ARG A 228 -31.74 -0.32 -5.90
N VAL A 229 -30.73 -0.88 -5.23
CA VAL A 229 -30.93 -1.58 -3.96
C VAL A 229 -31.41 -0.60 -2.87
N TYR A 230 -30.81 0.59 -2.76
CA TYR A 230 -31.27 1.63 -1.82
C TYR A 230 -32.75 1.97 -2.02
N GLN A 231 -33.17 2.15 -3.28
CA GLN A 231 -34.58 2.40 -3.62
C GLN A 231 -35.49 1.27 -3.14
N ALA A 232 -35.10 0.01 -3.38
CA ALA A 232 -35.86 -1.16 -2.92
C ALA A 232 -35.88 -1.29 -1.38
N MET A 233 -34.87 -0.76 -0.70
CA MET A 233 -34.84 -0.65 0.77
C MET A 233 -35.73 0.49 1.28
N GLY A 234 -36.32 1.30 0.41
CA GLY A 234 -37.14 2.47 0.78
C GLY A 234 -36.33 3.71 1.14
N ILE A 235 -35.04 3.73 0.80
CA ILE A 235 -34.16 4.88 1.02
C ILE A 235 -34.42 5.93 -0.09
N THR A 236 -34.63 7.16 0.29
CA THR A 236 -34.87 8.27 -0.64
C THR A 236 -33.55 8.86 -1.15
N PRO A 237 -33.54 9.55 -2.31
CA PRO A 237 -32.33 10.17 -2.85
C PRO A 237 -31.60 11.12 -1.88
N ALA A 238 -32.33 11.78 -0.99
CA ALA A 238 -31.76 12.66 0.03
C ALA A 238 -30.99 11.91 1.14
N GLN A 239 -31.16 10.62 1.22
CA GLN A 239 -30.54 9.73 2.21
C GLN A 239 -29.43 8.85 1.61
N TYR A 240 -29.18 8.95 0.29
CA TYR A 240 -28.09 8.20 -0.33
C TYR A 240 -26.74 8.71 0.20
N PRO A 241 -25.76 7.83 0.36
CA PRO A 241 -24.41 8.29 0.59
C PRO A 241 -23.91 9.13 -0.58
N LEU A 242 -23.08 10.11 -0.30
CA LEU A 242 -22.36 10.85 -1.32
C LEU A 242 -21.23 9.97 -1.88
N PHE A 243 -21.11 9.92 -3.18
CA PHE A 243 -20.09 9.10 -3.86
C PHE A 243 -18.89 9.93 -4.25
N ALA A 244 -17.70 9.35 -4.13
CA ALA A 244 -16.43 9.92 -4.58
C ALA A 244 -15.57 8.81 -5.21
N HIS A 245 -15.50 8.76 -6.53
CA HIS A 245 -14.75 7.73 -7.25
C HIS A 245 -13.34 8.21 -7.59
N LEU A 246 -12.35 7.64 -6.88
CA LEU A 246 -10.93 7.91 -7.02
C LEU A 246 -10.41 7.34 -8.35
N PRO A 247 -9.63 8.11 -9.12
CA PRO A 247 -9.05 7.64 -10.38
C PRO A 247 -8.03 6.53 -10.15
N PHE A 248 -7.75 5.76 -11.20
CA PHE A 248 -6.74 4.71 -11.16
C PHE A 248 -5.35 5.24 -10.81
N VAL A 249 -4.56 4.39 -10.17
CA VAL A 249 -3.11 4.52 -10.11
C VAL A 249 -2.53 3.73 -11.28
N MET A 250 -1.79 4.42 -12.14
CA MET A 250 -1.16 3.84 -13.33
C MET A 250 0.30 3.55 -13.06
N GLY A 251 0.81 2.48 -13.65
CA GLY A 251 2.24 2.20 -13.69
C GLY A 251 2.97 3.11 -14.71
N GLN A 252 4.28 2.95 -14.80
CA GLN A 252 5.09 3.71 -15.77
C GLN A 252 4.77 3.34 -17.22
N ASP A 253 4.25 2.14 -17.45
CA ASP A 253 3.81 1.61 -18.74
C ASP A 253 2.42 2.08 -19.20
N ASN A 254 1.81 3.01 -18.47
CA ASN A 254 0.42 3.47 -18.67
C ASN A 254 -0.64 2.37 -18.49
N ALA A 255 -0.29 1.21 -17.98
CA ALA A 255 -1.25 0.21 -17.55
C ALA A 255 -1.70 0.46 -16.11
N LYS A 256 -2.90 -0.03 -15.73
CA LYS A 256 -3.33 -0.03 -14.34
C LYS A 256 -2.27 -0.77 -13.50
N LEU A 257 -1.79 -0.15 -12.44
CA LEU A 257 -0.84 -0.77 -11.53
C LEU A 257 -1.43 -2.09 -10.99
N SER A 258 -0.75 -3.19 -11.24
CA SER A 258 -1.25 -4.54 -10.94
C SER A 258 -0.21 -5.38 -10.20
N LYS A 259 -0.69 -6.43 -9.50
CA LYS A 259 0.14 -7.39 -8.75
C LYS A 259 1.24 -8.09 -9.60
N ARG A 260 1.14 -8.05 -10.93
CA ARG A 260 2.16 -8.63 -11.83
C ARG A 260 3.47 -7.85 -11.83
N ASN A 261 3.48 -6.63 -11.35
CA ASN A 261 4.66 -5.75 -11.33
C ASN A 261 5.44 -5.81 -10.01
N GLY A 262 5.23 -6.82 -9.17
CA GLY A 262 6.03 -7.15 -7.96
C GLY A 262 6.01 -6.11 -6.83
N GLU A 263 6.13 -4.86 -7.15
CA GLU A 263 6.32 -3.72 -6.24
C GLU A 263 5.01 -2.99 -5.86
N VAL A 264 3.91 -3.72 -5.74
CA VAL A 264 2.61 -3.09 -5.44
C VAL A 264 2.03 -3.46 -4.07
N SER A 265 2.55 -4.53 -3.44
CA SER A 265 2.15 -4.95 -2.10
C SER A 265 2.71 -4.01 -1.04
N ILE A 266 1.87 -3.63 -0.06
CA ILE A 266 2.33 -2.80 1.05
C ILE A 266 3.37 -3.52 1.91
N ASN A 267 3.28 -4.84 2.05
CA ASN A 267 4.25 -5.64 2.78
C ASN A 267 5.63 -5.60 2.11
N TRP A 268 5.68 -5.57 0.78
CA TRP A 268 6.95 -5.41 0.06
C TRP A 268 7.67 -4.11 0.47
N TYR A 269 6.97 -2.98 0.52
CA TYR A 269 7.57 -1.70 0.94
C TYR A 269 8.08 -1.74 2.39
N ARG A 270 7.29 -2.34 3.28
CA ARG A 270 7.69 -2.53 4.68
C ARG A 270 8.99 -3.35 4.78
N GLU A 271 9.08 -4.45 4.05
CA GLU A 271 10.25 -5.33 4.04
C GLU A 271 11.49 -4.70 3.40
N HIS A 272 11.29 -3.78 2.45
CA HIS A 272 12.37 -3.04 1.80
C HIS A 272 12.72 -1.73 2.51
N GLY A 273 12.19 -1.49 3.70
CA GLY A 273 12.63 -0.42 4.58
C GLY A 273 12.08 0.95 4.25
N TYR A 274 10.90 1.01 3.64
CA TYR A 274 10.17 2.27 3.53
C TYR A 274 9.47 2.58 4.85
N LEU A 275 9.46 3.86 5.23
CA LEU A 275 8.74 4.33 6.41
C LEU A 275 7.24 4.46 6.11
N PRO A 276 6.35 4.10 7.06
CA PRO A 276 4.91 4.23 6.85
C PRO A 276 4.48 5.67 6.55
N GLU A 277 5.07 6.66 7.20
CA GLU A 277 4.79 8.06 6.91
C GLU A 277 5.20 8.48 5.49
N ALA A 278 6.28 7.92 4.94
CA ALA A 278 6.70 8.20 3.58
C ALA A 278 5.71 7.63 2.57
N ILE A 279 5.24 6.40 2.81
CA ILE A 279 4.21 5.77 1.99
C ILE A 279 2.91 6.58 2.03
N CYS A 280 2.42 6.95 3.22
CA CYS A 280 1.20 7.75 3.35
C CYS A 280 1.34 9.12 2.69
N ASN A 281 2.45 9.82 2.91
CA ASN A 281 2.72 11.11 2.28
C ASN A 281 2.72 11.00 0.74
N TYR A 282 3.43 10.02 0.20
CA TYR A 282 3.50 9.81 -1.24
C TYR A 282 2.13 9.44 -1.84
N LEU A 283 1.40 8.52 -1.20
CA LEU A 283 0.07 8.09 -1.67
C LEU A 283 -0.96 9.22 -1.59
N ALA A 284 -0.85 10.14 -0.61
CA ALA A 284 -1.69 11.32 -0.56
C ALA A 284 -1.48 12.21 -1.80
N LEU A 285 -0.23 12.42 -2.20
CA LEU A 285 0.12 13.22 -3.38
C LEU A 285 -0.27 12.53 -4.71
N LEU A 286 -0.63 11.25 -4.70
CA LEU A 286 -1.14 10.55 -5.88
C LEU A 286 -2.60 10.92 -6.16
N GLY A 287 -2.80 12.09 -6.73
CA GLY A 287 -4.10 12.58 -7.16
C GLY A 287 -4.77 13.54 -6.18
N TRP A 288 -4.08 13.99 -5.14
CA TRP A 288 -4.49 15.08 -4.27
C TRP A 288 -3.32 16.06 -4.08
N SER A 289 -3.64 17.33 -3.79
CA SER A 289 -2.65 18.38 -3.53
C SER A 289 -3.04 19.21 -2.30
N PRO A 290 -2.08 19.59 -1.44
CA PRO A 290 -2.33 20.49 -0.32
C PRO A 290 -2.67 21.94 -0.76
N GLY A 291 -2.47 22.27 -2.03
CA GLY A 291 -2.78 23.58 -2.62
C GLY A 291 -1.57 24.50 -2.76
N ASP A 292 -0.40 24.02 -2.43
CA ASP A 292 0.91 24.62 -2.66
C ASP A 292 1.89 23.58 -3.23
N ASP A 293 3.15 23.96 -3.44
CA ASP A 293 4.19 23.06 -3.96
C ASP A 293 4.82 22.17 -2.87
N LYS A 294 4.20 22.08 -1.70
CA LYS A 294 4.70 21.28 -0.57
C LYS A 294 4.52 19.79 -0.85
N GLU A 295 5.62 19.07 -0.92
CA GLU A 295 5.63 17.63 -1.16
C GLU A 295 5.90 16.80 0.11
N ASN A 296 6.52 17.38 1.14
CA ASN A 296 6.74 16.69 2.41
C ASN A 296 5.68 17.09 3.42
N ILE A 297 4.71 16.19 3.64
CA ILE A 297 3.52 16.39 4.44
C ILE A 297 3.52 15.37 5.58
N SER A 298 3.28 15.82 6.80
CA SER A 298 3.01 14.93 7.95
C SER A 298 1.57 14.43 7.92
N MET A 299 1.29 13.34 8.66
CA MET A 299 -0.08 12.83 8.82
C MET A 299 -1.01 13.88 9.47
N THR A 300 -0.51 14.68 10.40
CA THR A 300 -1.26 15.77 11.02
C THR A 300 -1.63 16.85 10.00
N GLU A 301 -0.68 17.27 9.17
CA GLU A 301 -0.94 18.24 8.10
C GLU A 301 -1.88 17.68 7.03
N LEU A 302 -1.75 16.38 6.69
CA LEU A 302 -2.70 15.73 5.79
C LEU A 302 -4.12 15.85 6.32
N VAL A 303 -4.36 15.52 7.59
CA VAL A 303 -5.68 15.65 8.23
C VAL A 303 -6.18 17.10 8.20
N GLN A 304 -5.32 18.07 8.47
CA GLN A 304 -5.71 19.48 8.48
C GLN A 304 -6.09 20.02 7.09
N LEU A 305 -5.42 19.55 6.05
CA LEU A 305 -5.50 20.12 4.69
C LEU A 305 -6.40 19.31 3.75
N PHE A 306 -6.74 18.07 4.12
CA PHE A 306 -7.45 17.15 3.22
C PHE A 306 -8.86 17.64 2.91
N THR A 307 -9.16 17.82 1.62
CA THR A 307 -10.53 18.03 1.12
C THR A 307 -10.74 17.21 -0.14
N ILE A 308 -11.96 16.72 -0.34
CA ILE A 308 -12.31 15.89 -1.51
C ILE A 308 -12.26 16.72 -2.81
N GLU A 309 -12.59 18.00 -2.72
CA GLU A 309 -12.61 18.93 -3.87
C GLU A 309 -11.22 19.13 -4.50
N ARG A 310 -10.16 18.84 -3.75
CA ARG A 310 -8.78 18.90 -4.26
C ARG A 310 -8.30 17.57 -4.83
N VAL A 311 -9.14 16.54 -4.83
CA VAL A 311 -8.82 15.28 -5.48
C VAL A 311 -8.98 15.43 -6.99
N ASN A 312 -7.91 15.16 -7.73
CA ASN A 312 -7.92 15.22 -9.19
C ASN A 312 -8.71 14.01 -9.75
N SER A 313 -9.54 14.25 -10.75
CA SER A 313 -10.30 13.20 -11.45
C SER A 313 -9.46 12.41 -12.47
N SER A 314 -8.27 12.89 -12.83
CA SER A 314 -7.37 12.21 -13.78
C SER A 314 -6.54 11.13 -13.13
N PRO A 315 -6.21 10.02 -13.83
CA PRO A 315 -5.33 8.98 -13.32
C PRO A 315 -3.97 9.53 -12.89
N ALA A 316 -3.49 9.09 -11.72
CA ALA A 316 -2.17 9.44 -11.19
C ALA A 316 -1.15 8.37 -11.57
N ARG A 317 0.08 8.78 -11.92
CA ARG A 317 1.19 7.87 -12.20
C ARG A 317 1.99 7.59 -10.95
N PHE A 318 2.29 6.32 -10.74
CA PHE A 318 3.21 5.88 -9.68
C PHE A 318 4.65 6.13 -10.12
N ASP A 319 5.37 6.94 -9.33
CA ASP A 319 6.78 7.29 -9.53
C ASP A 319 7.60 6.79 -8.34
N THR A 320 8.34 5.71 -8.54
CA THR A 320 9.20 5.10 -7.50
C THR A 320 10.30 6.06 -7.05
N LYS A 321 10.89 6.85 -7.96
CA LYS A 321 11.95 7.81 -7.60
C LYS A 321 11.45 8.90 -6.69
N LYS A 322 10.22 9.37 -6.91
CA LYS A 322 9.60 10.35 -6.03
C LYS A 322 9.32 9.76 -4.64
N LEU A 323 8.84 8.52 -4.58
CA LEU A 323 8.66 7.81 -3.31
C LEU A 323 9.99 7.61 -2.58
N GLU A 324 11.04 7.20 -3.27
CA GLU A 324 12.39 7.06 -2.72
C GLU A 324 12.92 8.38 -2.15
N ALA A 325 12.75 9.49 -2.89
CA ALA A 325 13.15 10.82 -2.42
C ALA A 325 12.42 11.20 -1.13
N ILE A 326 11.08 11.04 -1.09
CA ILE A 326 10.28 11.30 0.11
C ILE A 326 10.71 10.40 1.26
N ASN A 327 10.99 9.11 1.01
CA ASN A 327 11.42 8.18 2.04
C ASN A 327 12.79 8.58 2.63
N GLY A 328 13.75 8.93 1.78
CA GLY A 328 15.05 9.44 2.23
C GLY A 328 14.91 10.71 3.08
N ASP A 329 14.04 11.66 2.68
CA ASP A 329 13.78 12.87 3.46
C ASP A 329 13.18 12.56 4.83
N LYS A 330 12.22 11.61 4.90
CA LYS A 330 11.65 11.16 6.17
C LYS A 330 12.67 10.46 7.05
N ILE A 331 13.56 9.64 6.49
CA ILE A 331 14.66 9.01 7.25
C ILE A 331 15.59 10.08 7.83
N ARG A 332 16.00 11.08 7.03
CA ARG A 332 16.87 12.19 7.47
C ARG A 332 16.24 13.02 8.58
N ALA A 333 14.92 13.15 8.60
CA ALA A 333 14.19 13.89 9.61
C ALA A 333 14.00 13.13 10.94
N LEU A 334 14.30 11.82 11.01
CA LEU A 334 14.16 11.03 12.23
C LEU A 334 15.16 11.52 13.30
N THR A 335 14.70 11.55 14.55
CA THR A 335 15.62 11.64 15.69
C THR A 335 16.46 10.37 15.79
N LEU A 336 17.65 10.46 16.39
CA LEU A 336 18.54 9.30 16.54
C LEU A 336 17.87 8.10 17.23
N ASP A 337 17.07 8.34 18.25
CA ASP A 337 16.38 7.27 18.97
C ASP A 337 15.30 6.61 18.11
N LYS A 338 14.55 7.39 17.33
CA LYS A 338 13.58 6.85 16.35
C LYS A 338 14.28 6.13 15.21
N PHE A 339 15.39 6.66 14.73
CA PHE A 339 16.15 5.99 13.67
C PHE A 339 16.73 4.65 14.17
N LEU A 340 17.22 4.59 15.40
CA LEU A 340 17.62 3.32 16.02
C LEU A 340 16.47 2.32 16.13
N GLU A 341 15.29 2.77 16.59
CA GLU A 341 14.09 1.92 16.68
C GLU A 341 13.75 1.28 15.34
N TRP A 342 13.78 2.05 14.24
CA TRP A 342 13.51 1.56 12.89
C TRP A 342 14.63 0.72 12.28
N ALA A 343 15.89 0.97 12.64
CA ALA A 343 17.06 0.26 12.11
C ALA A 343 17.21 -1.16 12.69
N LEU A 344 16.89 -1.33 13.97
CA LEU A 344 17.13 -2.58 14.70
C LEU A 344 16.50 -3.83 14.09
N PRO A 345 15.23 -3.82 13.63
CA PRO A 345 14.64 -4.99 13.00
C PRO A 345 15.42 -5.49 11.78
N PHE A 346 15.97 -4.59 10.96
CA PHE A 346 16.75 -4.95 9.78
C PHE A 346 18.10 -5.54 10.15
N LEU A 347 18.80 -4.94 11.11
CA LEU A 347 20.10 -5.45 11.60
C LEU A 347 19.99 -6.83 12.23
N ILE A 348 18.92 -7.09 12.99
CA ILE A 348 18.67 -8.39 13.63
C ILE A 348 18.25 -9.43 12.59
N LYS A 349 17.33 -9.08 11.66
CA LYS A 349 16.86 -9.95 10.59
C LYS A 349 18.02 -10.46 9.73
N GLU A 350 18.92 -9.56 9.34
CA GLU A 350 20.12 -9.87 8.55
C GLU A 350 21.28 -10.43 9.38
N LYS A 351 21.06 -10.68 10.69
CA LYS A 351 22.03 -11.26 11.62
C LYS A 351 23.34 -10.47 11.72
N VAL A 352 23.31 -9.17 11.49
CA VAL A 352 24.46 -8.28 11.66
C VAL A 352 24.79 -8.11 13.14
N ILE A 353 23.75 -8.04 13.98
CA ILE A 353 23.85 -7.96 15.44
C ILE A 353 22.90 -8.96 16.10
N SER A 354 23.17 -9.28 17.37
CA SER A 354 22.27 -10.04 18.25
C SER A 354 21.47 -9.15 19.22
N GLY A 355 21.77 -7.86 19.27
CA GLY A 355 21.08 -6.89 20.13
C GLY A 355 21.68 -6.73 21.53
N THR A 356 22.95 -7.10 21.72
CA THR A 356 23.64 -6.86 23.00
C THR A 356 23.82 -5.36 23.27
N PRO A 357 23.92 -4.92 24.54
CA PRO A 357 24.15 -3.50 24.87
C PRO A 357 25.39 -2.91 24.20
N GLN A 358 26.47 -3.70 24.05
CA GLN A 358 27.68 -3.30 23.38
C GLN A 358 27.46 -3.05 21.88
N GLU A 359 26.76 -3.97 21.19
CA GLU A 359 26.41 -3.81 19.78
C GLU A 359 25.50 -2.61 19.56
N LEU A 360 24.49 -2.42 20.43
CA LEU A 360 23.59 -1.27 20.35
C LEU A 360 24.32 0.08 20.52
N ALA A 361 25.32 0.15 21.41
CA ALA A 361 26.15 1.34 21.57
C ALA A 361 26.91 1.67 20.28
N VAL A 362 27.51 0.67 19.62
CA VAL A 362 28.22 0.84 18.34
C VAL A 362 27.24 1.25 17.24
N VAL A 363 26.07 0.60 17.15
CA VAL A 363 25.02 0.99 16.18
C VAL A 363 24.62 2.45 16.39
N LYS A 364 24.31 2.85 17.62
CA LYS A 364 23.88 4.21 17.95
C LYS A 364 24.94 5.26 17.54
N SER A 365 26.23 4.94 17.66
CA SER A 365 27.32 5.81 17.21
C SER A 365 27.48 5.84 15.69
N ALA A 366 27.11 4.74 15.00
CA ALA A 366 27.27 4.61 13.55
C ALA A 366 26.08 5.18 12.75
N LEU A 367 24.87 5.18 13.31
CA LEU A 367 23.66 5.62 12.62
C LEU A 367 23.78 7.05 12.03
N PRO A 368 24.27 8.06 12.75
CA PRO A 368 24.35 9.43 12.20
C PRO A 368 25.15 9.54 10.91
N ILE A 369 26.20 8.72 10.74
CA ILE A 369 27.06 8.78 9.54
C ILE A 369 26.43 8.13 8.30
N ILE A 370 25.35 7.37 8.44
CA ILE A 370 24.65 6.73 7.32
C ILE A 370 23.29 7.37 7.04
N GLN A 371 22.70 8.07 8.00
CA GLN A 371 21.35 8.64 7.90
C GLN A 371 21.16 9.53 6.67
N GLU A 372 22.17 10.34 6.33
CA GLU A 372 22.18 11.22 5.15
C GLU A 372 22.35 10.47 3.82
N ARG A 373 22.72 9.19 3.85
CA ARG A 373 23.18 8.44 2.68
C ARG A 373 22.23 7.39 2.20
N ILE A 374 21.37 6.89 3.09
CA ILE A 374 20.44 5.83 2.78
C ILE A 374 19.10 6.40 2.29
N ILE A 375 18.47 5.65 1.41
CA ILE A 375 17.14 5.92 0.90
C ILE A 375 16.11 5.02 1.58
N THR A 376 16.53 3.81 1.95
CA THR A 376 15.68 2.83 2.66
C THR A 376 16.41 2.23 3.85
N LEU A 377 15.66 1.78 4.86
CA LEU A 377 16.22 1.13 6.04
C LEU A 377 16.87 -0.23 5.74
N ALA A 378 16.47 -0.87 4.63
CA ALA A 378 17.06 -2.14 4.20
C ALA A 378 18.53 -2.02 3.77
N GLU A 379 19.02 -0.80 3.53
CA GLU A 379 20.44 -0.53 3.22
C GLU A 379 21.34 -0.58 4.45
N ILE A 380 20.78 -0.39 5.66
CA ILE A 380 21.53 -0.29 6.92
C ILE A 380 22.41 -1.50 7.21
N PRO A 381 21.91 -2.77 7.05
CA PRO A 381 22.74 -3.94 7.27
C PRO A 381 24.02 -3.96 6.44
N ALA A 382 23.92 -3.66 5.15
CA ALA A 382 25.08 -3.62 4.25
C ALA A 382 26.05 -2.50 4.63
N MET A 383 25.53 -1.35 5.07
CA MET A 383 26.34 -0.21 5.48
C MET A 383 27.11 -0.44 6.79
N LEU A 384 26.56 -1.22 7.73
CA LEU A 384 27.13 -1.38 9.08
C LEU A 384 27.78 -2.76 9.35
N ASN A 385 27.54 -3.77 8.50
CA ASN A 385 28.02 -5.13 8.71
C ASN A 385 29.54 -5.19 9.00
N PHE A 386 30.34 -4.36 8.33
CA PHE A 386 31.79 -4.32 8.49
C PHE A 386 32.25 -4.05 9.94
N LEU A 387 31.41 -3.40 10.75
CA LEU A 387 31.72 -3.11 12.17
C LEU A 387 31.60 -4.36 13.05
N PHE A 388 30.81 -5.35 12.66
CA PHE A 388 30.42 -6.49 13.50
C PHE A 388 31.02 -7.83 13.05
N VAL A 389 31.39 -7.94 11.77
CA VAL A 389 31.96 -9.17 11.23
C VAL A 389 33.32 -9.50 11.86
N LYS A 390 33.49 -10.76 12.35
CA LYS A 390 34.72 -11.26 12.96
C LYS A 390 35.75 -11.64 11.89
N ASP A 391 35.32 -12.47 10.95
CA ASP A 391 36.17 -12.96 9.85
C ASP A 391 35.92 -12.06 8.62
N PHE A 392 36.61 -10.93 8.63
CA PHE A 392 36.45 -9.93 7.58
C PHE A 392 37.11 -10.38 6.27
N VAL A 393 36.35 -10.33 5.20
CA VAL A 393 36.81 -10.62 3.83
C VAL A 393 36.29 -9.53 2.91
N VAL A 394 37.17 -9.03 2.02
CA VAL A 394 36.77 -8.13 0.93
C VAL A 394 35.90 -8.91 -0.06
N ALA A 395 34.81 -8.31 -0.52
CA ALA A 395 33.92 -8.94 -1.49
C ALA A 395 34.70 -9.39 -2.75
N PRO A 396 34.41 -10.57 -3.33
CA PRO A 396 35.19 -11.14 -4.44
C PRO A 396 35.27 -10.23 -5.66
N ASP A 397 34.21 -9.48 -5.96
CA ASP A 397 34.11 -8.51 -7.05
C ASP A 397 34.84 -7.19 -6.77
N GLU A 398 35.17 -6.91 -5.53
CA GLU A 398 35.94 -5.74 -5.08
C GLU A 398 37.46 -6.03 -5.03
N LEU A 399 37.84 -7.28 -4.84
CA LEU A 399 39.27 -7.69 -4.72
C LEU A 399 40.15 -7.19 -5.89
N PRO A 400 39.76 -7.25 -7.16
CA PRO A 400 40.59 -6.72 -8.27
C PRO A 400 40.89 -5.25 -8.14
N LYS A 401 39.97 -4.44 -7.56
CA LYS A 401 40.09 -3.00 -7.41
C LYS A 401 41.12 -2.55 -6.38
N ILE A 402 41.59 -3.44 -5.53
CA ILE A 402 42.64 -3.15 -4.54
C ILE A 402 43.97 -3.85 -4.85
N LYS A 403 44.03 -4.71 -5.88
CA LYS A 403 45.22 -5.49 -6.26
C LYS A 403 46.10 -4.82 -7.31
N ASP A 404 45.62 -3.76 -7.98
CA ASP A 404 46.44 -3.01 -8.92
C ASP A 404 47.56 -2.27 -8.21
N GLU A 405 48.66 -1.96 -8.96
CA GLU A 405 49.87 -1.37 -8.44
C GLU A 405 49.63 -0.03 -7.71
N GLY A 406 48.75 0.83 -8.28
CA GLY A 406 48.38 2.12 -7.69
C GLY A 406 47.62 1.95 -6.36
N SER A 407 46.68 1.08 -6.30
CA SER A 407 45.92 0.76 -5.08
C SER A 407 46.82 0.17 -3.99
N GLN A 408 47.78 -0.72 -4.37
CA GLN A 408 48.76 -1.29 -3.45
C GLN A 408 49.68 -0.23 -2.89
N GLN A 409 50.10 0.75 -3.69
CA GLN A 409 50.93 1.89 -3.23
C GLN A 409 50.10 2.74 -2.22
N VAL A 410 48.85 3.04 -2.52
CA VAL A 410 47.96 3.77 -1.62
C VAL A 410 47.87 3.06 -0.26
N LEU A 411 47.58 1.75 -0.24
CA LEU A 411 47.45 0.99 1.00
C LEU A 411 48.74 1.00 1.84
N LYS A 412 49.90 0.85 1.19
CA LYS A 412 51.24 0.86 1.87
C LYS A 412 51.53 2.25 2.49
N VAL A 413 51.35 3.32 1.74
CA VAL A 413 51.58 4.68 2.21
C VAL A 413 50.62 5.02 3.33
N ALA A 414 49.33 4.74 3.16
CA ALA A 414 48.31 4.99 4.17
C ALA A 414 48.63 4.24 5.48
N LEU A 415 48.96 2.94 5.42
CA LEU A 415 49.35 2.17 6.59
C LEU A 415 50.51 2.78 7.34
N ALA A 416 51.59 3.11 6.62
CA ALA A 416 52.80 3.72 7.23
C ALA A 416 52.50 5.03 7.95
N LYS A 417 51.56 5.81 7.44
CA LYS A 417 51.24 7.14 8.01
C LYS A 417 50.22 7.07 9.18
N ILE A 418 49.25 6.17 9.16
CA ILE A 418 48.24 6.06 10.23
C ILE A 418 48.67 5.16 11.40
N GLU A 419 49.55 4.16 11.17
CA GLU A 419 50.03 3.26 12.21
C GLU A 419 50.68 3.99 13.41
N PRO A 420 51.51 5.03 13.25
CA PRO A 420 52.12 5.76 14.34
C PRO A 420 51.18 6.77 15.03
N LEU A 421 49.97 7.02 14.52
CA LEU A 421 49.05 8.00 15.09
C LEU A 421 48.78 7.71 16.58
N SER A 422 48.97 8.69 17.43
CA SER A 422 48.64 8.62 18.87
C SER A 422 47.16 8.90 19.15
N SER A 423 46.56 9.80 18.36
CA SER A 423 45.12 10.14 18.44
C SER A 423 44.35 9.47 17.31
N TRP A 424 43.43 8.62 17.63
CA TRP A 424 42.59 7.88 16.66
C TRP A 424 41.18 8.44 16.64
N ASN A 425 40.97 9.49 15.85
CA ASN A 425 39.69 10.09 15.55
C ASN A 425 39.63 10.47 14.06
N HIS A 426 38.40 10.64 13.51
CA HIS A 426 38.20 10.90 12.10
C HIS A 426 38.99 12.11 11.57
N THR A 427 39.08 13.20 12.34
CA THR A 427 39.81 14.43 11.96
C THR A 427 41.31 14.17 11.79
N SER A 428 41.96 13.58 12.79
CA SER A 428 43.38 13.27 12.72
C SER A 428 43.75 12.26 11.64
N ILE A 429 42.86 11.26 11.43
CA ILE A 429 43.01 10.28 10.35
C ILE A 429 42.86 10.94 8.97
N GLU A 430 41.90 11.85 8.81
CA GLU A 430 41.64 12.55 7.57
C GLU A 430 42.84 13.46 7.23
N GLU A 431 43.31 14.28 8.19
CA GLU A 431 44.45 15.18 7.99
C GLU A 431 45.69 14.42 7.50
N VAL A 432 46.04 13.34 8.17
CA VAL A 432 47.26 12.58 7.82
C VAL A 432 47.10 11.87 6.47
N LEU A 433 45.94 11.29 6.17
CA LEU A 433 45.71 10.63 4.90
C LEU A 433 45.58 11.60 3.74
N ARG A 434 45.02 12.78 3.92
CA ARG A 434 44.98 13.83 2.87
C ARG A 434 46.37 14.32 2.55
N SER A 435 47.15 14.69 3.58
CA SER A 435 48.53 15.13 3.38
C SER A 435 49.35 14.08 2.61
N ALA A 436 49.27 12.79 3.02
CA ALA A 436 50.08 11.75 2.42
C ALA A 436 49.65 11.36 1.00
N LEU A 437 48.36 11.25 0.76
CA LEU A 437 47.83 10.67 -0.50
C LEU A 437 47.49 11.75 -1.54
N ILE A 438 47.08 12.93 -1.11
CA ILE A 438 46.71 14.02 -2.00
C ILE A 438 47.87 14.98 -2.20
N ASP A 439 48.42 15.52 -1.10
CA ASP A 439 49.43 16.57 -1.20
C ASP A 439 50.82 16.00 -1.59
N GLU A 440 51.26 14.88 -0.95
CA GLU A 440 52.56 14.27 -1.23
C GLU A 440 52.56 13.41 -2.50
N LEU A 441 51.52 12.57 -2.71
CA LEU A 441 51.42 11.66 -3.88
C LEU A 441 50.69 12.27 -5.07
N GLY A 442 50.01 13.42 -4.93
CA GLY A 442 49.30 14.11 -6.00
C GLY A 442 48.07 13.37 -6.53
N LEU A 443 47.47 12.47 -5.73
CA LEU A 443 46.33 11.66 -6.14
C LEU A 443 45.02 12.44 -6.03
N LYS A 444 44.11 12.19 -6.97
CA LYS A 444 42.72 12.70 -6.83
C LYS A 444 42.01 12.02 -5.66
N PRO A 445 41.17 12.71 -4.86
CA PRO A 445 40.51 12.16 -3.67
C PRO A 445 39.79 10.83 -3.93
N ARG A 446 39.12 10.71 -5.07
CA ARG A 446 38.41 9.47 -5.44
C ARG A 446 39.35 8.27 -5.56
N ILE A 447 40.53 8.47 -6.13
CA ILE A 447 41.54 7.41 -6.29
C ILE A 447 42.21 7.14 -4.95
N ALA A 448 42.63 8.20 -4.25
CA ALA A 448 43.31 8.13 -2.97
C ALA A 448 42.57 7.30 -1.91
N PHE A 449 41.25 7.41 -1.85
CA PHE A 449 40.45 6.79 -0.78
C PHE A 449 39.67 5.55 -1.18
N SER A 450 39.58 5.22 -2.50
CA SER A 450 38.85 4.06 -2.97
C SER A 450 39.38 2.72 -2.45
N ALA A 451 40.69 2.52 -2.61
CA ALA A 451 41.35 1.28 -2.17
C ALA A 451 41.27 1.10 -0.64
N LEU A 452 41.47 2.18 0.11
CA LEU A 452 41.33 2.18 1.57
C LEU A 452 39.92 1.82 2.01
N ARG A 453 38.92 2.41 1.37
CA ARG A 453 37.50 2.12 1.63
C ARG A 453 37.21 0.64 1.48
N ILE A 454 37.57 0.07 0.35
CA ILE A 454 37.35 -1.36 0.06
C ILE A 454 38.13 -2.23 1.07
N ALA A 455 39.40 -1.91 1.34
CA ALA A 455 40.21 -2.68 2.27
C ALA A 455 39.64 -2.68 3.71
N VAL A 456 39.02 -1.59 4.14
CA VAL A 456 38.49 -1.42 5.51
C VAL A 456 37.07 -1.93 5.66
N THR A 457 36.20 -1.61 4.68
CA THR A 457 34.75 -1.88 4.79
C THR A 457 34.30 -3.09 3.96
N GLY A 458 35.12 -3.59 3.04
CA GLY A 458 34.82 -4.71 2.16
C GLY A 458 34.13 -4.29 0.84
N SER A 459 33.68 -3.05 0.70
CA SER A 459 32.90 -2.56 -0.43
C SER A 459 33.26 -1.11 -0.78
N HIS A 460 33.06 -0.76 -2.06
CA HIS A 460 33.17 0.63 -2.51
C HIS A 460 31.96 1.49 -2.07
N ILE A 461 30.82 0.88 -1.78
CA ILE A 461 29.65 1.52 -1.18
C ILE A 461 29.69 1.29 0.32
N SER A 462 29.93 2.35 1.08
CA SER A 462 30.10 2.27 2.53
C SER A 462 29.82 3.64 3.18
N PRO A 463 29.77 3.72 4.50
CA PRO A 463 29.77 5.01 5.22
C PRO A 463 31.02 5.85 4.90
N PRO A 464 31.10 7.11 5.34
CA PRO A 464 32.30 7.93 5.21
C PRO A 464 33.54 7.22 5.76
N LEU A 465 34.65 7.29 5.02
CA LEU A 465 35.85 6.48 5.30
C LEU A 465 36.47 6.76 6.65
N PHE A 466 36.65 8.06 6.98
CA PHE A 466 37.42 8.46 8.18
C PHE A 466 36.64 8.12 9.45
N GLU A 467 35.34 8.36 9.45
CA GLU A 467 34.41 7.96 10.52
C GLU A 467 34.31 6.44 10.62
N SER A 468 34.35 5.73 9.49
CA SER A 468 34.40 4.25 9.48
C SER A 468 35.68 3.72 10.14
N LEU A 469 36.83 4.34 9.89
CA LEU A 469 38.11 3.99 10.53
C LEU A 469 38.08 4.26 12.04
N GLU A 470 37.50 5.40 12.45
CA GLU A 470 37.35 5.75 13.86
C GLU A 470 36.49 4.73 14.60
N LEU A 471 35.29 4.43 14.06
CA LEU A 471 34.33 3.46 14.66
C LEU A 471 34.88 2.03 14.68
N LEU A 472 35.61 1.63 13.63
CA LEU A 472 36.23 0.31 13.57
C LEU A 472 37.35 0.16 14.64
N GLY A 473 37.99 1.26 14.99
CA GLY A 473 39.11 1.29 15.91
C GLY A 473 40.47 1.03 15.23
N LYS A 474 41.55 1.50 15.87
CA LYS A 474 42.91 1.50 15.33
C LYS A 474 43.39 0.10 14.95
N GLU A 475 43.29 -0.85 15.89
CA GLU A 475 43.84 -2.19 15.69
C GLU A 475 43.20 -2.91 14.51
N ARG A 476 41.84 -2.91 14.46
CA ARG A 476 41.10 -3.57 13.37
C ARG A 476 41.32 -2.89 12.02
N SER A 477 41.40 -1.55 11.99
CA SER A 477 41.65 -0.80 10.77
C SER A 477 43.03 -1.13 10.18
N ILE A 478 44.07 -1.11 11.01
CA ILE A 478 45.45 -1.45 10.61
C ILE A 478 45.51 -2.91 10.12
N ALA A 479 44.91 -3.84 10.85
CA ALA A 479 44.89 -5.26 10.46
C ALA A 479 44.23 -5.49 9.08
N ARG A 480 43.13 -4.81 8.80
CA ARG A 480 42.42 -4.91 7.49
C ARG A 480 43.20 -4.30 6.34
N ILE A 481 43.78 -3.10 6.54
CA ILE A 481 44.63 -2.47 5.53
C ILE A 481 45.84 -3.35 5.23
N ARG A 482 46.50 -3.91 6.27
CA ARG A 482 47.64 -4.83 6.12
C ARG A 482 47.26 -6.10 5.37
N ALA A 483 46.08 -6.65 5.63
CA ALA A 483 45.56 -7.84 4.92
C ALA A 483 45.27 -7.51 3.44
N GLY A 484 44.88 -6.28 3.10
CA GLY A 484 44.66 -5.82 1.71
C GLY A 484 45.96 -5.63 0.92
N ILE A 485 47.10 -5.52 1.58
CA ILE A 485 48.41 -5.38 0.91
C ILE A 485 48.85 -6.78 0.45
N SER A 486 49.03 -6.95 -0.85
CA SER A 486 49.56 -8.19 -1.41
C SER A 486 50.99 -8.46 -0.90
N LYS A 487 51.30 -9.71 -0.55
CA LYS A 487 52.62 -10.16 -0.17
C LYS A 487 53.52 -10.25 -1.38
#